data_97f4c7694f85228a3463b4692a81afcb
#
_entry.id   97f4c7694f85228a3463b4692a81afcb
#
_cell.length_a   1.000
_cell.length_b   1.000
_cell.length_c   1.000
_cell.angle_alpha   90.00
_cell.angle_beta   90.00
_cell.angle_gamma   90.00
#
_symmetry.space_group_name_H-M   'P 1'
#
loop_
_entity.id
_entity.type
_entity.pdbx_description
1 polymer ?
#
loop_
_entity_poly.entity_id
_entity_poly.type
_entity_poly.pdbx_seq_one_letter_code
_entity_poly.pdbx_strand_id
1 'polypeptide(L)'
;MRSPQEATNTVEMYLRIVYECEEEGLAALRARIGERLGHRPPTVSETVARMVRNGLIILTDTRELRFTEVGRGKAVSIMRKHRVVERFLADVIGLAWDQLHPEASRWQHVISDKVERLIAGRLRPPFRCPHGAPIPGLDALGVTGSTFASDSGLLHETTLLPLPTAAGTPSVVRIERIGEALQGEPCLMRMLERASVLPGAFVTITSEAPEVVILSANGQLNLRDTSARHILVSRVPDSATVASHFTEDLDTTDPGYVISSIR
;
A
#
# COMPACT_ATOMS: atom_id res chain seq x y z
N MET A 1 -16.33 -9.89 27.11
CA MET A 1 -16.60 -8.55 26.54
C MET A 1 -15.27 -7.97 26.06
N ARG A 2 -15.21 -7.44 24.83
CA ARG A 2 -14.00 -6.74 24.36
C ARG A 2 -13.86 -5.40 25.12
N SER A 3 -12.62 -4.99 25.39
CA SER A 3 -12.38 -3.69 26.00
C SER A 3 -12.80 -2.55 25.04
N PRO A 4 -13.09 -1.33 25.54
CA PRO A 4 -13.36 -0.18 24.68
C PRO A 4 -12.23 0.10 23.67
N GLN A 5 -10.98 -0.12 24.06
CA GLN A 5 -9.81 0.06 23.20
C GLN A 5 -9.77 -0.98 22.07
N GLU A 6 -10.01 -2.26 22.36
CA GLU A 6 -10.09 -3.32 21.33
C GLU A 6 -11.23 -3.07 20.36
N ALA A 7 -12.36 -2.51 20.85
CA ALA A 7 -13.47 -2.16 19.99
C ALA A 7 -13.13 -0.99 19.04
N THR A 8 -12.35 -0.01 19.51
CA THR A 8 -11.86 1.11 18.72
C THR A 8 -10.87 0.61 17.66
N ASN A 9 -9.87 -0.15 18.06
CA ASN A 9 -8.87 -0.71 17.14
C ASN A 9 -9.54 -1.55 16.03
N THR A 10 -10.59 -2.32 16.39
CA THR A 10 -11.34 -3.09 15.39
C THR A 10 -12.01 -2.17 14.36
N VAL A 11 -12.64 -1.07 14.77
CA VAL A 11 -13.25 -0.11 13.84
C VAL A 11 -12.19 0.54 12.95
N GLU A 12 -11.06 0.91 13.51
CA GLU A 12 -9.94 1.49 12.75
C GLU A 12 -9.42 0.54 11.67
N MET A 13 -9.27 -0.75 11.99
CA MET A 13 -8.89 -1.76 10.99
C MET A 13 -9.91 -1.88 9.85
N TYR A 14 -11.21 -1.82 10.17
CA TYR A 14 -12.26 -1.84 9.13
C TYR A 14 -12.21 -0.60 8.25
N LEU A 15 -12.06 0.59 8.84
CA LEU A 15 -11.90 1.84 8.07
C LEU A 15 -10.69 1.78 7.14
N ARG A 16 -9.57 1.23 7.63
CA ARG A 16 -8.37 1.05 6.82
C ARG A 16 -8.65 0.15 5.61
N ILE A 17 -9.28 -1.01 5.79
CA ILE A 17 -9.58 -1.93 4.67
C ILE A 17 -10.56 -1.31 3.67
N VAL A 18 -11.55 -0.56 4.12
CA VAL A 18 -12.44 0.17 3.19
C VAL A 18 -11.65 1.17 2.36
N TYR A 19 -10.70 1.89 2.99
CA TYR A 19 -9.82 2.84 2.30
C TYR A 19 -8.90 2.13 1.29
N GLU A 20 -8.28 1.02 1.66
CA GLU A 20 -7.46 0.18 0.79
C GLU A 20 -8.25 -0.31 -0.43
N CYS A 21 -9.49 -0.79 -0.21
CA CYS A 21 -10.36 -1.20 -1.31
C CYS A 21 -10.63 -0.07 -2.30
N GLU A 22 -10.90 1.14 -1.82
CA GLU A 22 -11.10 2.30 -2.70
C GLU A 22 -9.84 2.63 -3.50
N GLU A 23 -8.66 2.61 -2.89
CA GLU A 23 -7.39 2.84 -3.58
C GLU A 23 -7.07 1.76 -4.63
N GLU A 24 -7.52 0.53 -4.40
CA GLU A 24 -7.36 -0.59 -5.33
C GLU A 24 -8.47 -0.65 -6.40
N GLY A 25 -9.43 0.28 -6.36
CA GLY A 25 -10.60 0.27 -7.27
C GLY A 25 -11.55 -0.90 -7.02
N LEU A 26 -11.53 -1.49 -5.83
CA LEU A 26 -12.34 -2.64 -5.45
C LEU A 26 -13.54 -2.22 -4.60
N ALA A 27 -14.70 -2.82 -4.85
CA ALA A 27 -15.86 -2.62 -4.00
C ALA A 27 -15.59 -3.12 -2.57
N ALA A 28 -15.78 -2.26 -1.57
CA ALA A 28 -15.61 -2.61 -0.17
C ALA A 28 -16.83 -3.41 0.33
N LEU A 29 -16.77 -4.73 0.23
CA LEU A 29 -17.83 -5.66 0.65
C LEU A 29 -17.50 -6.31 2.00
N ARG A 30 -18.57 -6.65 2.77
CA ARG A 30 -18.42 -7.35 4.05
C ARG A 30 -17.58 -8.64 3.93
N ALA A 31 -17.78 -9.40 2.85
CA ALA A 31 -17.06 -10.64 2.60
C ALA A 31 -15.56 -10.37 2.48
N ARG A 32 -15.15 -9.37 1.69
CA ARG A 32 -13.74 -8.98 1.50
C ARG A 32 -13.08 -8.51 2.80
N ILE A 33 -13.80 -7.74 3.62
CA ILE A 33 -13.30 -7.32 4.93
C ILE A 33 -13.11 -8.53 5.85
N GLY A 34 -14.09 -9.45 5.85
CA GLY A 34 -14.01 -10.68 6.64
C GLY A 34 -12.82 -11.54 6.24
N GLU A 35 -12.58 -11.70 4.94
CA GLU A 35 -11.45 -12.44 4.39
C GLU A 35 -10.11 -11.82 4.81
N ARG A 36 -9.94 -10.50 4.61
CA ARG A 36 -8.69 -9.79 4.97
C ARG A 36 -8.37 -9.82 6.47
N LEU A 37 -9.39 -9.83 7.34
CA LEU A 37 -9.22 -9.82 8.79
C LEU A 37 -9.32 -11.21 9.44
N GLY A 38 -9.66 -12.25 8.68
CA GLY A 38 -9.98 -13.56 9.24
C GLY A 38 -11.22 -13.54 10.15
N HIS A 39 -12.13 -12.58 9.95
CA HIS A 39 -13.31 -12.43 10.79
C HIS A 39 -14.50 -13.22 10.25
N ARG A 40 -15.24 -13.85 11.17
CA ARG A 40 -16.48 -14.57 10.83
C ARG A 40 -17.59 -13.59 10.40
N PRO A 41 -18.51 -14.00 9.48
CA PRO A 41 -19.57 -13.13 8.97
C PRO A 41 -20.45 -12.43 10.03
N PRO A 42 -20.84 -13.06 11.15
CA PRO A 42 -21.58 -12.37 12.21
C PRO A 42 -20.79 -11.20 12.82
N THR A 43 -19.50 -11.39 13.11
CA THR A 43 -18.62 -10.35 13.65
C THR A 43 -18.47 -9.18 12.70
N VAL A 44 -18.33 -9.47 11.39
CA VAL A 44 -18.28 -8.43 10.35
C VAL A 44 -19.57 -7.64 10.32
N SER A 45 -20.72 -8.33 10.30
CA SER A 45 -22.04 -7.70 10.23
C SER A 45 -22.31 -6.80 11.44
N GLU A 46 -21.96 -7.24 12.65
CA GLU A 46 -22.10 -6.47 13.88
C GLU A 46 -21.23 -5.21 13.86
N THR A 47 -19.95 -5.36 13.45
CA THR A 47 -19.03 -4.23 13.38
C THR A 47 -19.48 -3.22 12.33
N VAL A 48 -19.86 -3.65 11.15
CA VAL A 48 -20.40 -2.79 10.09
C VAL A 48 -21.67 -2.07 10.57
N ALA A 49 -22.61 -2.76 11.22
CA ALA A 49 -23.81 -2.13 11.77
C ALA A 49 -23.48 -1.05 12.81
N ARG A 50 -22.45 -1.29 13.64
CA ARG A 50 -21.96 -0.29 14.61
C ARG A 50 -21.34 0.93 13.90
N MET A 51 -20.56 0.70 12.84
CA MET A 51 -19.94 1.79 12.06
C MET A 51 -21.01 2.65 11.36
N VAL A 52 -22.09 2.03 10.85
CA VAL A 52 -23.23 2.74 10.27
C VAL A 52 -23.94 3.59 11.34
N ARG A 53 -24.26 2.99 12.50
CA ARG A 53 -24.89 3.73 13.61
C ARG A 53 -24.04 4.91 14.11
N ASN A 54 -22.73 4.78 14.05
CA ASN A 54 -21.78 5.84 14.45
C ASN A 54 -21.53 6.85 13.33
N GLY A 55 -22.22 6.76 12.19
CA GLY A 55 -22.10 7.69 11.09
C GLY A 55 -20.73 7.69 10.40
N LEU A 56 -20.01 6.56 10.41
CA LEU A 56 -18.69 6.44 9.78
C LEU A 56 -18.78 5.96 8.33
N ILE A 57 -19.74 5.09 8.06
CA ILE A 57 -19.97 4.51 6.74
C ILE A 57 -21.45 4.46 6.43
N ILE A 58 -21.78 4.38 5.15
CA ILE A 58 -23.09 4.03 4.63
C ILE A 58 -23.00 2.70 3.91
N LEU A 59 -24.10 1.98 3.88
CA LEU A 59 -24.27 0.78 3.08
C LEU A 59 -25.14 1.12 1.87
N THR A 60 -24.60 0.93 0.67
CA THR A 60 -25.34 1.18 -0.57
C THR A 60 -26.35 0.05 -0.86
N ASP A 61 -27.24 0.25 -1.84
CA ASP A 61 -28.18 -0.77 -2.33
C ASP A 61 -27.45 -2.00 -2.87
N THR A 62 -26.24 -1.83 -3.41
CA THR A 62 -25.34 -2.90 -3.85
C THR A 62 -24.55 -3.55 -2.71
N ARG A 63 -24.85 -3.21 -1.46
CA ARG A 63 -24.18 -3.68 -0.23
C ARG A 63 -22.70 -3.29 -0.14
N GLU A 64 -22.28 -2.31 -0.89
CA GLU A 64 -20.96 -1.72 -0.79
C GLU A 64 -20.89 -0.76 0.41
N LEU A 65 -19.79 -0.79 1.15
CA LEU A 65 -19.50 0.15 2.23
C LEU A 65 -18.82 1.38 1.64
N ARG A 66 -19.40 2.55 1.90
CA ARG A 66 -18.82 3.83 1.51
C ARG A 66 -18.65 4.74 2.73
N PHE A 67 -17.64 5.57 2.72
CA PHE A 67 -17.42 6.52 3.79
C PHE A 67 -18.49 7.61 3.81
N THR A 68 -18.82 8.06 5.03
CA THR A 68 -19.31 9.41 5.25
C THR A 68 -18.11 10.36 5.27
N GLU A 69 -18.35 11.66 5.31
CA GLU A 69 -17.27 12.65 5.46
C GLU A 69 -16.47 12.42 6.77
N VAL A 70 -17.14 12.18 7.87
CA VAL A 70 -16.52 11.86 9.17
C VAL A 70 -15.72 10.57 9.10
N GLY A 71 -16.27 9.53 8.45
CA GLY A 71 -15.58 8.26 8.27
C GLY A 71 -14.34 8.39 7.41
N ARG A 72 -14.42 9.17 6.34
CA ARG A 72 -13.26 9.47 5.47
C ARG A 72 -12.15 10.17 6.22
N GLY A 73 -12.46 11.22 6.96
CA GLY A 73 -11.45 11.93 7.77
C GLY A 73 -10.73 11.01 8.75
N LYS A 74 -11.48 10.08 9.41
CA LYS A 74 -10.89 9.08 10.29
C LYS A 74 -10.03 8.07 9.53
N ALA A 75 -10.50 7.55 8.39
CA ALA A 75 -9.76 6.60 7.57
C ALA A 75 -8.44 7.19 7.05
N VAL A 76 -8.47 8.44 6.55
CA VAL A 76 -7.29 9.19 6.13
C VAL A 76 -6.29 9.33 7.29
N SER A 77 -6.77 9.70 8.49
CA SER A 77 -5.89 9.84 9.67
C SER A 77 -5.23 8.52 10.06
N ILE A 78 -5.97 7.42 10.04
CA ILE A 78 -5.44 6.08 10.38
C ILE A 78 -4.42 5.64 9.33
N MET A 79 -4.75 5.77 8.04
CA MET A 79 -3.86 5.39 6.95
C MET A 79 -2.60 6.25 6.94
N ARG A 80 -2.71 7.54 7.21
CA ARG A 80 -1.56 8.44 7.38
C ARG A 80 -0.64 7.97 8.49
N LYS A 81 -1.17 7.70 9.69
CA LYS A 81 -0.40 7.18 10.83
C LYS A 81 0.34 5.90 10.44
N HIS A 82 -0.36 4.96 9.83
CA HIS A 82 0.22 3.71 9.37
C HIS A 82 1.42 3.95 8.45
N ARG A 83 1.23 4.69 7.37
CA ARG A 83 2.26 4.92 6.33
C ARG A 83 3.40 5.85 6.80
N VAL A 84 3.13 6.79 7.68
CA VAL A 84 4.16 7.61 8.35
C VAL A 84 5.05 6.73 9.22
N VAL A 85 4.46 5.78 9.95
CA VAL A 85 5.21 4.82 10.78
C VAL A 85 6.03 3.87 9.91
N GLU A 86 5.46 3.32 8.82
CA GLU A 86 6.23 2.48 7.88
C GLU A 86 7.48 3.20 7.38
N ARG A 87 7.35 4.48 6.96
CA ARG A 87 8.49 5.29 6.52
C ARG A 87 9.52 5.49 7.64
N PHE A 88 9.07 5.79 8.83
CA PHE A 88 9.96 5.96 9.98
C PHE A 88 10.70 4.67 10.32
N LEU A 89 10.00 3.54 10.32
CA LEU A 89 10.60 2.22 10.59
C LEU A 89 11.62 1.83 9.52
N ALA A 90 11.36 2.14 8.26
CA ALA A 90 12.28 1.87 7.16
C ALA A 90 13.48 2.84 7.18
N ASP A 91 13.22 4.15 7.15
CA ASP A 91 14.24 5.17 6.87
C ASP A 91 15.15 5.46 8.08
N VAL A 92 14.63 5.29 9.31
CA VAL A 92 15.33 5.69 10.54
C VAL A 92 15.74 4.49 11.38
N ILE A 93 14.85 3.49 11.52
CA ILE A 93 15.10 2.31 12.34
C ILE A 93 15.83 1.23 11.52
N GLY A 94 15.64 1.19 10.19
CA GLY A 94 16.22 0.16 9.33
C GLY A 94 15.54 -1.21 9.49
N LEU A 95 14.24 -1.22 9.82
CA LEU A 95 13.47 -2.46 9.95
C LEU A 95 13.34 -3.13 8.59
N ALA A 96 13.45 -4.46 8.54
CA ALA A 96 13.34 -5.24 7.31
C ALA A 96 11.98 -5.02 6.63
N TRP A 97 11.99 -4.98 5.30
CA TRP A 97 10.85 -4.57 4.48
C TRP A 97 9.59 -5.42 4.71
N ASP A 98 9.76 -6.74 4.91
CA ASP A 98 8.69 -7.68 5.23
C ASP A 98 8.09 -7.52 6.63
N GLN A 99 8.73 -6.75 7.51
CA GLN A 99 8.31 -6.50 8.89
C GLN A 99 7.64 -5.13 9.07
N LEU A 100 7.75 -4.22 8.11
CA LEU A 100 7.27 -2.84 8.21
C LEU A 100 5.76 -2.79 8.48
N HIS A 101 4.96 -3.46 7.65
CA HIS A 101 3.50 -3.43 7.75
C HIS A 101 2.96 -4.05 9.04
N PRO A 102 3.42 -5.25 9.48
CA PRO A 102 2.99 -5.81 10.76
C PRO A 102 3.31 -4.91 11.95
N GLU A 103 4.47 -4.25 11.95
CA GLU A 103 4.86 -3.37 13.04
C GLU A 103 4.10 -2.05 13.01
N ALA A 104 3.96 -1.42 11.85
CA ALA A 104 3.16 -0.21 11.68
C ALA A 104 1.70 -0.42 12.05
N SER A 105 1.15 -1.61 11.80
CA SER A 105 -0.21 -2.00 12.20
C SER A 105 -0.40 -2.01 13.72
N ARG A 106 0.65 -2.23 14.50
CA ARG A 106 0.61 -2.12 15.97
C ARG A 106 0.75 -0.68 16.43
N TRP A 107 1.67 0.06 15.84
CA TRP A 107 2.00 1.42 16.25
C TRP A 107 0.89 2.43 15.91
N GLN A 108 0.18 2.27 14.81
CA GLN A 108 -0.88 3.19 14.38
C GLN A 108 -1.94 3.47 15.45
N HIS A 109 -2.19 2.50 16.34
CA HIS A 109 -3.19 2.60 17.40
C HIS A 109 -2.69 3.28 18.68
N VAL A 110 -1.37 3.41 18.85
CA VAL A 110 -0.77 3.92 20.10
C VAL A 110 0.04 5.20 19.89
N ILE A 111 0.41 5.50 18.65
CA ILE A 111 1.16 6.72 18.35
C ILE A 111 0.29 7.98 18.56
N SER A 112 0.78 8.90 19.35
CA SER A 112 0.08 10.17 19.60
C SER A 112 0.20 11.11 18.38
N ASP A 113 -0.77 12.01 18.22
CA ASP A 113 -0.75 13.02 17.15
C ASP A 113 0.49 13.94 17.23
N LYS A 114 1.03 14.14 18.44
CA LYS A 114 2.26 14.90 18.63
C LYS A 114 3.46 14.17 18.00
N VAL A 115 3.59 12.87 18.26
CA VAL A 115 4.69 12.06 17.73
C VAL A 115 4.52 11.86 16.23
N GLU A 116 3.30 11.60 15.74
CA GLU A 116 3.00 11.55 14.32
C GLU A 116 3.48 12.82 13.58
N ARG A 117 3.16 14.00 14.11
CA ARG A 117 3.57 15.29 13.55
C ARG A 117 5.09 15.46 13.50
N LEU A 118 5.78 15.05 14.57
CA LEU A 118 7.24 15.11 14.64
C LEU A 118 7.93 14.17 13.63
N ILE A 119 7.38 12.99 13.42
CA ILE A 119 7.88 12.05 12.42
C ILE A 119 7.60 12.60 11.02
N ALA A 120 6.35 12.99 10.74
CA ALA A 120 5.95 13.52 9.44
C ALA A 120 6.80 14.72 9.01
N GLY A 121 7.13 15.62 9.95
CA GLY A 121 8.01 16.78 9.68
C GLY A 121 9.45 16.42 9.34
N ARG A 122 9.88 15.18 9.51
CA ARG A 122 11.21 14.66 9.13
C ARG A 122 11.21 13.90 7.82
N LEU A 123 10.04 13.54 7.29
CA LEU A 123 9.94 12.84 6.02
C LEU A 123 10.47 13.71 4.88
N ARG A 124 11.07 13.07 3.90
CA ARG A 124 11.52 13.69 2.65
C ARG A 124 10.70 13.15 1.47
N PRO A 125 10.52 13.94 0.41
CA PRO A 125 9.95 13.43 -0.83
C PRO A 125 10.74 12.22 -1.37
N PRO A 126 10.08 11.31 -2.07
CA PRO A 126 8.64 11.27 -2.32
C PRO A 126 7.83 10.88 -1.07
N PHE A 127 6.68 11.52 -0.84
CA PHE A 127 5.81 11.24 0.31
C PHE A 127 4.98 9.97 0.08
N ARG A 128 5.68 8.85 -0.05
CA ARG A 128 5.11 7.51 -0.23
C ARG A 128 5.63 6.59 0.86
N CYS A 129 4.88 5.57 1.21
CA CYS A 129 5.37 4.51 2.09
C CYS A 129 6.38 3.60 1.35
N PRO A 130 7.14 2.75 2.05
CA PRO A 130 8.13 1.87 1.42
C PRO A 130 7.54 0.89 0.40
N HIS A 131 6.22 0.66 0.45
CA HIS A 131 5.48 -0.19 -0.48
C HIS A 131 4.89 0.58 -1.67
N GLY A 132 5.25 1.86 -1.83
CA GLY A 132 4.89 2.71 -2.97
C GLY A 132 3.57 3.49 -2.83
N ALA A 133 2.77 3.23 -1.79
CA ALA A 133 1.51 3.94 -1.59
C ALA A 133 1.73 5.40 -1.12
N PRO A 134 0.97 6.39 -1.62
CA PRO A 134 1.06 7.76 -1.15
C PRO A 134 0.64 7.87 0.32
N ILE A 135 1.25 8.78 1.08
CA ILE A 135 0.86 9.05 2.48
C ILE A 135 -0.23 10.14 2.45
N PRO A 136 -1.49 9.82 2.77
CA PRO A 136 -2.58 10.77 2.65
C PRO A 136 -2.59 11.81 3.76
N GLY A 137 -3.17 12.98 3.53
CA GLY A 137 -3.49 13.98 4.54
C GLY A 137 -2.27 14.56 5.30
N LEU A 138 -1.09 14.60 4.71
CA LEU A 138 0.12 15.19 5.29
C LEU A 138 0.01 16.71 5.45
N ASP A 139 -0.78 17.38 4.62
CA ASP A 139 -1.13 18.79 4.70
C ASP A 139 -1.76 19.16 6.06
N ALA A 140 -2.62 18.29 6.60
CA ALA A 140 -3.20 18.45 7.93
C ALA A 140 -2.15 18.43 9.07
N LEU A 141 -0.94 17.94 8.80
CA LEU A 141 0.19 17.96 9.73
C LEU A 141 1.17 19.11 9.46
N GLY A 142 0.89 19.98 8.46
CA GLY A 142 1.74 21.10 8.07
C GLY A 142 2.93 20.71 7.19
N VAL A 143 2.93 19.51 6.61
CA VAL A 143 3.96 19.09 5.65
C VAL A 143 3.61 19.69 4.28
N THR A 144 4.34 20.73 3.87
CA THR A 144 4.16 21.40 2.59
C THR A 144 4.84 20.65 1.44
N GLY A 145 4.29 20.74 0.25
CA GLY A 145 4.80 20.06 -0.96
C GLY A 145 4.31 18.63 -1.11
N SER A 146 3.46 18.17 -0.21
CA SER A 146 2.73 16.89 -0.33
C SER A 146 1.48 17.04 -1.20
N THR A 147 1.56 17.83 -2.30
CA THR A 147 0.43 17.99 -3.22
C THR A 147 0.09 16.66 -3.92
N PHE A 148 -0.42 15.73 -3.16
CA PHE A 148 -1.36 14.77 -3.68
C PHE A 148 -2.71 15.46 -3.61
N ALA A 149 -3.23 15.82 -4.79
CA ALA A 149 -4.48 16.55 -4.94
C ALA A 149 -5.51 16.11 -3.91
N SER A 150 -6.02 17.11 -3.24
CA SER A 150 -7.14 17.09 -2.30
C SER A 150 -8.20 16.05 -2.60
N ASP A 151 -8.68 15.44 -1.55
CA ASP A 151 -10.02 14.87 -1.30
C ASP A 151 -10.57 13.68 -2.10
N SER A 152 -10.03 13.35 -3.18
CA SER A 152 -10.28 12.06 -3.82
C SER A 152 -8.93 11.37 -3.99
N GLY A 153 -8.41 10.73 -2.95
CA GLY A 153 -7.09 10.08 -2.91
C GLY A 153 -6.78 9.08 -4.05
N LEU A 154 -7.44 9.24 -5.13
CA LEU A 154 -7.34 8.55 -6.39
C LEU A 154 -6.31 9.28 -7.24
N LEU A 155 -5.20 8.64 -7.41
CA LEU A 155 -4.11 8.92 -8.33
C LEU A 155 -4.63 9.38 -9.70
N HIS A 156 -4.61 10.67 -9.95
CA HIS A 156 -5.15 11.23 -11.19
C HIS A 156 -4.10 11.46 -12.28
N GLU A 157 -2.86 10.96 -12.15
CA GLU A 157 -1.84 11.21 -13.18
C GLU A 157 -1.24 9.96 -13.84
N THR A 158 -1.42 8.78 -13.27
CA THR A 158 -1.05 7.53 -13.95
C THR A 158 -2.13 6.51 -13.63
N THR A 159 -2.82 6.01 -14.62
CA THR A 159 -3.78 4.91 -14.43
C THR A 159 -2.99 3.70 -13.96
N LEU A 160 -2.97 3.47 -12.64
CA LEU A 160 -2.39 2.28 -12.08
C LEU A 160 -3.29 1.10 -12.45
N LEU A 161 -2.68 0.07 -12.99
CA LEU A 161 -3.37 -1.14 -13.37
C LEU A 161 -2.92 -2.26 -12.43
N PRO A 162 -3.85 -3.14 -12.00
CA PRO A 162 -3.43 -4.42 -11.44
C PRO A 162 -2.54 -5.14 -12.44
N LEU A 163 -1.59 -5.96 -11.97
CA LEU A 163 -0.85 -6.84 -12.88
C LEU A 163 -1.83 -7.58 -13.76
N PRO A 164 -1.66 -7.51 -15.09
CA PRO A 164 -2.60 -8.13 -16.03
C PRO A 164 -2.70 -9.61 -15.75
N THR A 165 -3.93 -10.08 -15.64
CA THR A 165 -4.26 -11.49 -15.44
C THR A 165 -4.74 -12.17 -16.72
N ALA A 166 -4.88 -11.40 -17.80
CA ALA A 166 -5.25 -11.95 -19.11
C ALA A 166 -4.01 -12.52 -19.83
N ALA A 167 -4.13 -13.73 -20.34
CA ALA A 167 -3.10 -14.34 -21.19
C ALA A 167 -2.74 -13.38 -22.35
N GLY A 168 -1.47 -13.06 -22.46
CA GLY A 168 -1.01 -12.06 -23.43
C GLY A 168 0.48 -12.10 -23.69
N THR A 169 0.91 -11.30 -24.65
CA THR A 169 2.32 -11.08 -24.95
C THR A 169 3.06 -10.51 -23.73
N PRO A 170 4.33 -10.89 -23.52
CA PRO A 170 5.17 -10.31 -22.49
C PRO A 170 5.16 -8.78 -22.59
N SER A 171 4.95 -8.12 -21.45
CA SER A 171 4.88 -6.66 -21.39
C SER A 171 5.80 -6.13 -20.30
N VAL A 172 6.55 -5.07 -20.61
CA VAL A 172 7.37 -4.36 -19.62
C VAL A 172 6.48 -3.37 -18.88
N VAL A 173 6.54 -3.44 -17.55
CA VAL A 173 5.80 -2.56 -16.67
C VAL A 173 6.71 -2.05 -15.55
N ARG A 174 6.34 -0.92 -14.95
CA ARG A 174 6.97 -0.42 -13.74
C ARG A 174 6.09 -0.75 -12.55
N ILE A 175 6.68 -1.33 -11.51
CA ILE A 175 6.00 -1.57 -10.24
C ILE A 175 5.81 -0.21 -9.54
N GLU A 176 4.58 0.15 -9.24
CA GLU A 176 4.28 1.41 -8.56
C GLU A 176 3.94 1.20 -7.09
N ARG A 177 3.23 0.11 -6.79
CA ARG A 177 2.74 -0.14 -5.45
C ARG A 177 2.50 -1.62 -5.19
N ILE A 178 2.84 -2.05 -3.98
CA ILE A 178 2.44 -3.34 -3.42
C ILE A 178 1.26 -3.08 -2.46
N GLY A 179 0.10 -3.66 -2.75
CA GLY A 179 -1.11 -3.47 -1.96
C GLY A 179 -1.00 -4.05 -0.56
N GLU A 180 -1.67 -3.43 0.40
CA GLU A 180 -1.62 -3.81 1.81
C GLU A 180 -2.08 -5.25 2.06
N ALA A 181 -2.93 -5.79 1.18
CA ALA A 181 -3.36 -7.20 1.24
C ALA A 181 -2.20 -8.20 1.18
N LEU A 182 -1.10 -7.87 0.48
CA LEU A 182 0.10 -8.71 0.40
C LEU A 182 1.08 -8.46 1.55
N GLN A 183 1.10 -7.25 2.08
CA GLN A 183 2.08 -6.81 3.08
C GLN A 183 1.91 -7.53 4.42
N GLY A 184 0.74 -8.14 4.67
CA GLY A 184 0.49 -9.01 5.80
C GLY A 184 1.11 -10.41 5.70
N GLU A 185 1.73 -10.76 4.56
CA GLU A 185 2.32 -12.07 4.29
C GLU A 185 3.87 -12.00 4.22
N PRO A 186 4.60 -12.11 5.34
CA PRO A 186 6.06 -11.88 5.35
C PRO A 186 6.84 -12.79 4.41
N CYS A 187 6.38 -14.03 4.19
CA CYS A 187 7.05 -14.93 3.25
C CYS A 187 6.96 -14.41 1.81
N LEU A 188 5.78 -13.93 1.40
CA LEU A 188 5.59 -13.36 0.07
C LEU A 188 6.37 -12.06 -0.09
N MET A 189 6.36 -11.19 0.93
CA MET A 189 7.14 -9.96 0.91
C MET A 189 8.64 -10.21 0.71
N ARG A 190 9.20 -11.20 1.42
CA ARG A 190 10.62 -11.61 1.20
C ARG A 190 10.86 -12.17 -0.20
N MET A 191 9.90 -12.88 -0.78
CA MET A 191 10.02 -13.38 -2.16
C MET A 191 10.04 -12.22 -3.16
N LEU A 192 9.16 -11.23 -3.00
CA LEU A 192 9.13 -10.01 -3.82
C LEU A 192 10.45 -9.23 -3.70
N GLU A 193 10.95 -9.05 -2.47
CA GLU A 193 12.22 -8.35 -2.22
C GLU A 193 13.40 -9.06 -2.87
N ARG A 194 13.54 -10.38 -2.69
CA ARG A 194 14.62 -11.18 -3.31
C ARG A 194 14.57 -11.16 -4.83
N ALA A 195 13.38 -11.15 -5.38
CA ALA A 195 13.17 -11.03 -6.83
C ALA A 195 13.27 -9.58 -7.31
N SER A 196 13.60 -8.60 -6.45
CA SER A 196 13.60 -7.17 -6.80
C SER A 196 12.30 -6.66 -7.42
N VAL A 197 11.17 -7.24 -7.04
CA VAL A 197 9.82 -6.78 -7.40
C VAL A 197 9.38 -5.72 -6.37
N LEU A 198 10.00 -4.55 -6.47
CA LEU A 198 9.85 -3.44 -5.52
C LEU A 198 9.27 -2.21 -6.22
N PRO A 199 8.63 -1.28 -5.48
CA PRO A 199 8.20 -0.02 -6.07
C PRO A 199 9.33 0.70 -6.79
N GLY A 200 9.09 1.10 -8.04
CA GLY A 200 10.07 1.70 -8.93
C GLY A 200 10.78 0.72 -9.87
N ALA A 201 10.77 -0.57 -9.60
CA ALA A 201 11.41 -1.57 -10.45
C ALA A 201 10.67 -1.77 -11.79
N PHE A 202 11.43 -1.97 -12.85
CA PHE A 202 10.91 -2.41 -14.15
C PHE A 202 10.97 -3.94 -14.22
N VAL A 203 9.87 -4.56 -14.64
CA VAL A 203 9.75 -6.01 -14.76
C VAL A 203 9.04 -6.36 -16.04
N THR A 204 9.33 -7.54 -16.58
CA THR A 204 8.55 -8.13 -17.67
C THR A 204 7.51 -9.07 -17.07
N ILE A 205 6.27 -8.92 -17.49
CA ILE A 205 5.17 -9.78 -17.04
C ILE A 205 4.62 -10.60 -18.19
N THR A 206 4.28 -11.85 -17.89
CA THR A 206 3.52 -12.73 -18.78
C THR A 206 2.43 -13.39 -17.95
N SER A 207 1.20 -13.41 -18.47
CA SER A 207 0.11 -14.10 -17.80
C SER A 207 -0.11 -15.47 -18.41
N GLU A 208 -0.04 -16.50 -17.58
CA GLU A 208 -0.33 -17.90 -17.90
C GLU A 208 -1.33 -18.39 -16.85
N ALA A 209 -2.62 -18.13 -17.10
CA ALA A 209 -3.65 -18.44 -16.11
C ALA A 209 -3.52 -19.87 -15.54
N PRO A 210 -3.59 -20.04 -14.21
CA PRO A 210 -4.00 -19.08 -13.19
C PRO A 210 -2.84 -18.29 -12.55
N GLU A 211 -1.68 -18.23 -13.19
CA GLU A 211 -0.49 -17.59 -12.66
C GLU A 211 -0.07 -16.38 -13.50
N VAL A 212 0.61 -15.46 -12.85
CA VAL A 212 1.34 -14.35 -13.46
C VAL A 212 2.83 -14.59 -13.23
N VAL A 213 3.57 -14.66 -14.31
CA VAL A 213 5.02 -14.79 -14.31
C VAL A 213 5.63 -13.39 -14.37
N ILE A 214 6.47 -13.07 -13.41
CA ILE A 214 7.20 -11.80 -13.31
C ILE A 214 8.68 -12.09 -13.51
N LEU A 215 9.27 -11.54 -14.56
CA LEU A 215 10.71 -11.57 -14.81
C LEU A 215 11.32 -10.24 -14.38
N SER A 216 12.25 -10.30 -13.47
CA SER A 216 12.97 -9.14 -12.90
C SER A 216 14.48 -9.29 -13.11
N ALA A 217 15.25 -8.30 -12.67
CA ALA A 217 16.71 -8.35 -12.71
C ALA A 217 17.30 -9.53 -11.90
N ASN A 218 16.62 -9.97 -10.84
CA ASN A 218 17.10 -11.00 -9.93
C ASN A 218 16.39 -12.36 -10.08
N GLY A 219 15.66 -12.56 -11.18
CA GLY A 219 15.08 -13.86 -11.52
C GLY A 219 13.58 -13.82 -11.80
N GLN A 220 12.98 -14.99 -11.75
CA GLN A 220 11.57 -15.21 -12.05
C GLN A 220 10.78 -15.45 -10.78
N LEU A 221 9.59 -14.85 -10.72
CA LEU A 221 8.62 -15.06 -9.66
C LEU A 221 7.26 -15.41 -10.27
N ASN A 222 6.66 -16.50 -9.81
CA ASN A 222 5.31 -16.88 -10.20
C ASN A 222 4.34 -16.53 -9.09
N LEU A 223 3.31 -15.76 -9.39
CA LEU A 223 2.26 -15.37 -8.47
C LEU A 223 0.91 -15.86 -8.98
N ARG A 224 0.07 -16.32 -8.06
CA ARG A 224 -1.33 -16.54 -8.37
C ARG A 224 -2.02 -15.22 -8.70
N ASP A 225 -2.97 -15.27 -9.61
CA ASP A 225 -3.84 -14.16 -9.99
C ASP A 225 -4.39 -13.39 -8.79
N THR A 226 -4.83 -14.13 -7.77
CA THR A 226 -5.39 -13.56 -6.54
C THR A 226 -4.41 -12.69 -5.77
N SER A 227 -3.12 -12.96 -5.86
CA SER A 227 -2.06 -12.15 -5.25
C SER A 227 -1.58 -11.06 -6.22
N ALA A 228 -1.37 -11.40 -7.48
CA ALA A 228 -0.85 -10.50 -8.51
C ALA A 228 -1.71 -9.23 -8.68
N ARG A 229 -3.03 -9.33 -8.55
CA ARG A 229 -3.97 -8.19 -8.64
C ARG A 229 -3.72 -7.08 -7.63
N HIS A 230 -3.01 -7.36 -6.53
CA HIS A 230 -2.66 -6.38 -5.50
C HIS A 230 -1.31 -5.70 -5.76
N ILE A 231 -0.65 -6.01 -6.88
CA ILE A 231 0.53 -5.30 -7.35
C ILE A 231 0.07 -4.32 -8.42
N LEU A 232 0.21 -3.03 -8.15
CA LEU A 232 -0.20 -1.98 -9.06
C LEU A 232 0.99 -1.53 -9.89
N VAL A 233 0.78 -1.42 -11.20
CA VAL A 233 1.81 -1.12 -12.18
C VAL A 233 1.42 0.02 -13.10
N SER A 234 2.39 0.70 -13.65
CA SER A 234 2.22 1.59 -14.79
C SER A 234 2.79 0.95 -16.05
N ARG A 235 2.15 1.25 -17.19
CA ARG A 235 2.68 0.83 -18.49
C ARG A 235 3.89 1.67 -18.84
N VAL A 236 4.91 1.02 -19.38
CA VAL A 236 6.04 1.72 -19.99
C VAL A 236 5.64 2.00 -21.45
N PRO A 237 5.64 3.25 -21.90
CA PRO A 237 5.45 3.55 -23.32
C PRO A 237 6.51 2.84 -24.17
N ASP A 238 6.12 2.40 -25.36
CA ASP A 238 6.86 1.47 -26.22
C ASP A 238 8.38 1.65 -26.24
N SER A 239 9.03 0.53 -26.30
CA SER A 239 10.41 0.05 -26.17
C SER A 239 11.58 0.88 -26.76
N ALA A 240 11.39 2.07 -27.27
CA ALA A 240 12.50 2.92 -27.72
C ALA A 240 13.20 3.68 -26.57
N THR A 241 12.54 3.86 -25.42
CA THR A 241 13.03 4.69 -24.31
C THR A 241 13.71 3.87 -23.20
N VAL A 242 13.44 2.58 -23.10
CA VAL A 242 14.00 1.72 -22.04
C VAL A 242 15.49 1.44 -22.26
N ALA A 243 15.93 1.38 -23.50
CA ALA A 243 17.35 1.17 -23.83
C ALA A 243 18.25 2.36 -23.43
N SER A 244 17.71 3.58 -23.38
CA SER A 244 18.48 4.77 -22.97
C SER A 244 18.62 4.89 -21.46
N HIS A 245 17.68 4.39 -20.65
CA HIS A 245 17.77 4.45 -19.19
C HIS A 245 18.75 3.43 -18.59
N PHE A 246 19.03 2.33 -19.30
CA PHE A 246 20.04 1.36 -18.87
C PHE A 246 21.48 1.80 -19.19
N THR A 247 21.67 2.84 -20.01
CA THR A 247 22.99 3.35 -20.40
C THR A 247 23.40 4.65 -19.70
N GLU A 248 22.49 5.40 -19.07
CA GLU A 248 22.80 6.67 -18.42
C GLU A 248 23.19 6.55 -16.93
N ASP A 249 22.85 5.44 -16.24
CA ASP A 249 23.24 5.22 -14.84
C ASP A 249 24.63 4.58 -14.67
N LEU A 250 25.46 4.54 -15.71
CA LEU A 250 26.85 4.09 -15.66
C LEU A 250 27.86 5.23 -15.62
N ASP A 251 27.42 6.47 -15.45
CA ASP A 251 28.38 7.59 -15.23
C ASP A 251 28.75 7.66 -13.74
N THR A 252 29.82 6.92 -13.44
CA THR A 252 30.50 6.84 -12.15
C THR A 252 31.25 8.14 -11.85
N THR A 253 30.61 9.12 -11.21
CA THR A 253 31.31 10.18 -10.48
C THR A 253 30.44 10.81 -9.41
N ASP A 254 30.13 10.04 -8.36
CA ASP A 254 29.93 10.59 -7.02
C ASP A 254 30.41 9.59 -5.95
N PRO A 255 31.57 9.85 -5.30
CA PRO A 255 32.11 8.95 -4.28
C PRO A 255 31.57 9.35 -2.90
N GLY A 256 30.30 9.02 -2.61
CA GLY A 256 29.68 9.50 -1.38
C GLY A 256 28.65 8.61 -0.70
N TYR A 257 28.62 7.29 -0.91
CA TYR A 257 27.86 6.41 -0.03
C TYR A 257 28.58 5.08 0.18
N VAL A 258 29.41 5.05 1.21
CA VAL A 258 30.00 3.80 1.72
C VAL A 258 28.98 3.14 2.61
N ILE A 259 28.40 2.04 2.14
CA ILE A 259 27.69 1.10 3.02
C ILE A 259 28.76 0.32 3.78
N SER A 260 29.02 0.70 5.03
CA SER A 260 29.83 -0.11 5.93
C SER A 260 29.04 -1.35 6.33
N SER A 261 29.45 -2.48 5.77
CA SER A 261 29.10 -3.81 6.27
C SER A 261 29.60 -3.96 7.70
N ILE A 262 28.68 -4.12 8.65
CA ILE A 262 29.02 -4.62 9.98
C ILE A 262 28.68 -6.12 10.01
N ARG A 263 29.68 -6.87 10.44
CA ARG A 263 29.71 -8.35 10.62
C ARG A 263 28.65 -8.83 11.61
#